data_78afd8fe7e7658462979274ad04cc7ed
#
_entry.id   78afd8fe7e7658462979274ad04cc7ed
#
_cell.length_a   1.000
_cell.length_b   1.000
_cell.length_c   1.000
_cell.angle_alpha   90.00
_cell.angle_beta   90.00
_cell.angle_gamma   90.00
#
_symmetry.space_group_name_H-M   'P 1'
#
loop_
_entity.id
_entity.type
_entity.pdbx_description
1 polymer ?
#
loop_
_entity_poly.entity_id
_entity_poly.type
_entity_poly.pdbx_seq_one_letter_code
_entity_poly.pdbx_strand_id
1 'polypeptide(L)'
;MGKINRANLKRAINYMKKNGLLAMLTLAAERLESHAYDEETYEPLSEEELEAQRRDAGSYSVKFSILVPAFNTPKDYYRKMIESVEEQTYPNWELIIGDAGDADAGLKDIAEEFNDKRVRYVKLGDNLGISGNTNELLKLAKGDYVALLDHDDFLTPDALYENAKLISEAGITPRLIYSDEDKCDGEGERFYEVYRKPDFNFDLLLSNNYICHLLVVKLEDMRNVGFRSKFDGAQDLDITLRTVMRFMPGFKEIYHIPKVLYHWRCHDDSTAANPESKRYAYEAGKAAIEDAVKSLGWNAKVSHSMHLGFYTVDYIPDTFTVREDIGIIGGKVLNDKRVIIGGIMDKELNPIFAGLKDNQSGYRNTATLKQDAEYLDIRCMKVRPELKSVFEEATGLEYIENPDTGFFEVKLQKYDTDLMKVSTIICDRIKTMGYKLLYDPNCSVKVKE
;
A
#
# COMPACT_ATOMS: atom_id res chain seq x y z
N MET A 1 14.33 14.95 22.68
CA MET A 1 13.94 13.94 23.67
C MET A 1 12.45 14.16 24.00
N GLY A 2 11.55 13.40 23.34
CA GLY A 2 10.10 13.49 23.56
C GLY A 2 9.74 13.11 24.99
N LYS A 3 8.87 13.88 25.63
CA LYS A 3 8.35 13.60 26.96
C LYS A 3 7.73 12.20 26.96
N ILE A 4 8.22 11.30 27.82
CA ILE A 4 7.59 10.00 28.07
C ILE A 4 6.19 10.28 28.64
N ASN A 5 5.18 10.18 27.77
CA ASN A 5 3.79 10.34 28.16
C ASN A 5 3.33 9.03 28.86
N ARG A 6 2.55 9.15 29.95
CA ARG A 6 1.98 7.99 30.70
C ARG A 6 1.22 7.01 29.76
N ALA A 7 0.57 7.52 28.73
CA ALA A 7 -0.11 6.70 27.71
C ALA A 7 0.88 5.84 26.91
N ASN A 8 2.01 6.39 26.49
CA ASN A 8 3.04 5.66 25.76
C ASN A 8 3.72 4.58 26.63
N LEU A 9 3.93 4.86 27.91
CA LEU A 9 4.46 3.87 28.85
C LEU A 9 3.47 2.71 29.04
N LYS A 10 2.17 2.99 29.18
CA LYS A 10 1.12 1.97 29.32
C LYS A 10 1.02 1.10 28.04
N ARG A 11 1.12 1.72 26.85
CA ARG A 11 1.16 1.02 25.56
C ARG A 11 2.38 0.08 25.47
N ALA A 12 3.57 0.57 25.83
CA ALA A 12 4.81 -0.23 25.82
C ALA A 12 4.71 -1.42 26.77
N ILE A 13 4.16 -1.23 27.99
CA ILE A 13 3.96 -2.32 28.96
C ILE A 13 2.96 -3.36 28.45
N ASN A 14 1.85 -2.94 27.85
CA ASN A 14 0.86 -3.85 27.28
C ASN A 14 1.45 -4.63 26.10
N TYR A 15 2.19 -3.96 25.21
CA TYR A 15 2.88 -4.60 24.10
C TYR A 15 3.91 -5.63 24.59
N MET A 16 4.72 -5.27 25.62
CA MET A 16 5.68 -6.17 26.25
C MET A 16 5.02 -7.42 26.85
N LYS A 17 3.89 -7.25 27.54
CA LYS A 17 3.13 -8.37 28.11
C LYS A 17 2.62 -9.34 27.06
N LYS A 18 2.28 -8.83 25.87
CA LYS A 18 1.69 -9.62 24.77
C LYS A 18 2.77 -10.27 23.90
N ASN A 19 3.85 -9.56 23.59
CA ASN A 19 4.83 -9.93 22.58
C ASN A 19 6.24 -10.20 23.14
N GLY A 20 6.44 -10.00 24.44
CA GLY A 20 7.71 -10.20 25.13
C GLY A 20 8.62 -8.94 25.13
N LEU A 21 9.60 -8.98 26.05
CA LEU A 21 10.52 -7.85 26.25
C LEU A 21 11.39 -7.58 25.01
N LEU A 22 11.85 -8.61 24.33
CA LEU A 22 12.71 -8.47 23.15
C LEU A 22 11.97 -7.76 22.00
N ALA A 23 10.72 -8.14 21.73
CA ALA A 23 9.88 -7.49 20.72
C ALA A 23 9.60 -6.02 21.07
N MET A 24 9.39 -5.69 22.35
CA MET A 24 9.24 -4.31 22.78
C MET A 24 10.53 -3.49 22.59
N LEU A 25 11.69 -4.06 22.90
CA LEU A 25 12.97 -3.38 22.71
C LEU A 25 13.30 -3.19 21.22
N THR A 26 12.96 -4.18 20.38
CA THR A 26 13.10 -4.05 18.92
C THR A 26 12.21 -2.94 18.39
N LEU A 27 10.92 -2.90 18.78
CA LEU A 27 10.01 -1.85 18.38
C LEU A 27 10.45 -0.45 18.87
N ALA A 28 11.03 -0.36 20.07
CA ALA A 28 11.55 0.89 20.58
C ALA A 28 12.79 1.36 19.79
N ALA A 29 13.67 0.43 19.41
CA ALA A 29 14.83 0.73 18.56
C ALA A 29 14.38 1.13 17.14
N GLU A 30 13.44 0.43 16.55
CA GLU A 30 12.85 0.75 15.24
C GLU A 30 12.19 2.13 15.23
N ARG A 31 11.50 2.52 16.30
CA ARG A 31 10.94 3.86 16.42
C ARG A 31 12.00 4.97 16.55
N LEU A 32 13.14 4.67 17.12
CA LEU A 32 14.27 5.61 17.16
C LEU A 32 14.95 5.72 15.79
N GLU A 33 14.99 4.62 15.05
CA GLU A 33 15.53 4.58 13.68
C GLU A 33 14.54 5.16 12.67
N SER A 34 13.21 4.95 12.83
CA SER A 34 12.18 5.51 11.94
C SER A 34 12.14 7.04 11.99
N HIS A 35 12.54 7.66 13.10
CA HIS A 35 12.72 9.12 13.14
C HIS A 35 13.74 9.63 12.12
N ALA A 36 14.64 8.79 11.62
CA ALA A 36 15.54 9.15 10.52
C ALA A 36 14.84 9.16 9.13
N TYR A 37 13.71 8.48 9.01
CA TYR A 37 12.85 8.51 7.80
C TYR A 37 11.71 9.53 7.92
N ASP A 38 11.43 10.06 9.13
CA ASP A 38 10.35 11.01 9.41
C ASP A 38 10.76 12.49 9.13
N GLU A 39 11.95 12.74 8.57
CA GLU A 39 12.44 14.09 8.27
C GLU A 39 11.79 14.67 6.99
N GLU A 40 11.21 13.83 6.14
CA GLU A 40 10.53 14.30 4.94
C GLU A 40 9.15 14.83 5.28
N THR A 41 8.87 16.06 4.86
CA THR A 41 7.57 16.71 5.01
C THR A 41 7.03 17.09 3.64
N TYR A 42 5.72 17.23 3.53
CA TYR A 42 5.10 17.77 2.33
C TYR A 42 5.59 19.20 2.08
N GLU A 43 6.00 19.45 0.85
CA GLU A 43 6.33 20.78 0.36
C GLU A 43 5.21 21.21 -0.62
N PRO A 44 4.42 22.24 -0.26
CA PRO A 44 3.37 22.71 -1.14
C PRO A 44 3.96 23.33 -2.41
N LEU A 45 3.25 23.15 -3.52
CA LEU A 45 3.60 23.81 -4.78
C LEU A 45 3.55 25.33 -4.64
N SER A 46 4.43 26.01 -5.35
CA SER A 46 4.40 27.47 -5.47
C SER A 46 3.16 27.93 -6.26
N GLU A 47 2.71 29.15 -6.05
CA GLU A 47 1.58 29.70 -6.79
C GLU A 47 1.85 29.73 -8.31
N GLU A 48 3.09 29.91 -8.72
CA GLU A 48 3.48 29.88 -10.15
C GLU A 48 3.25 28.47 -10.76
N GLU A 49 3.58 27.41 -10.03
CA GLU A 49 3.32 26.03 -10.44
C GLU A 49 1.84 25.72 -10.48
N LEU A 50 1.06 26.15 -9.46
CA LEU A 50 -0.39 25.98 -9.43
C LEU A 50 -1.07 26.70 -10.59
N GLU A 51 -0.66 27.96 -10.90
CA GLU A 51 -1.16 28.68 -12.07
C GLU A 51 -0.76 28.02 -13.40
N ALA A 52 0.43 27.44 -13.49
CA ALA A 52 0.85 26.68 -14.65
C ALA A 52 -0.05 25.46 -14.88
N GLN A 53 -0.38 24.74 -13.82
CA GLN A 53 -1.31 23.61 -13.88
C GLN A 53 -2.72 24.06 -14.28
N ARG A 54 -3.25 25.16 -13.72
CA ARG A 54 -4.57 25.70 -14.11
C ARG A 54 -4.63 26.07 -15.60
N ARG A 55 -3.54 26.61 -16.16
CA ARG A 55 -3.45 26.89 -17.60
C ARG A 55 -3.42 25.62 -18.46
N ASP A 56 -2.71 24.59 -18.01
CA ASP A 56 -2.55 23.33 -18.73
C ASP A 56 -3.78 22.41 -18.58
N ALA A 57 -4.53 22.55 -17.51
CA ALA A 57 -5.69 21.72 -17.17
C ALA A 57 -6.73 21.60 -18.30
N GLY A 58 -6.84 22.61 -19.16
CA GLY A 58 -7.71 22.60 -20.35
C GLY A 58 -7.30 21.59 -21.43
N SER A 59 -6.09 21.04 -21.36
CA SER A 59 -5.60 19.99 -22.27
C SER A 59 -6.19 18.61 -21.98
N TYR A 60 -6.80 18.41 -20.81
CA TYR A 60 -7.34 17.14 -20.35
C TYR A 60 -8.87 17.18 -20.28
N SER A 61 -9.53 16.06 -20.61
CA SER A 61 -11.00 15.99 -20.67
C SER A 61 -11.62 15.05 -19.63
N VAL A 62 -10.80 14.31 -18.87
CA VAL A 62 -11.25 13.33 -17.86
C VAL A 62 -12.10 14.01 -16.80
N LYS A 63 -13.22 13.40 -16.41
CA LYS A 63 -14.05 13.89 -15.32
C LYS A 63 -13.93 12.98 -14.11
N PHE A 64 -13.72 13.59 -12.93
CA PHE A 64 -13.68 12.87 -11.66
C PHE A 64 -14.98 13.02 -10.87
N SER A 65 -15.47 11.94 -10.28
CA SER A 65 -16.47 11.96 -9.21
C SER A 65 -15.75 11.67 -7.88
N ILE A 66 -15.68 12.67 -7.01
CA ILE A 66 -15.10 12.52 -5.67
C ILE A 66 -16.24 12.09 -4.74
N LEU A 67 -16.10 10.94 -4.09
CA LEU A 67 -17.11 10.38 -3.20
C LEU A 67 -16.68 10.53 -1.74
N VAL A 68 -17.53 11.15 -0.93
CA VAL A 68 -17.32 11.41 0.49
C VAL A 68 -18.49 10.86 1.29
N PRO A 69 -18.37 9.66 1.87
CA PRO A 69 -19.33 9.16 2.86
C PRO A 69 -19.10 9.88 4.20
N ALA A 70 -20.03 10.71 4.64
CA ALA A 70 -19.93 11.48 5.87
C ALA A 70 -20.86 10.92 6.96
N PHE A 71 -20.37 10.89 8.21
CA PHE A 71 -21.12 10.52 9.38
C PHE A 71 -20.62 11.30 10.60
N ASN A 72 -21.47 12.20 11.13
CA ASN A 72 -21.19 13.04 12.30
C ASN A 72 -19.83 13.77 12.24
N THR A 73 -19.47 14.26 11.07
CA THR A 73 -18.18 14.93 10.80
C THR A 73 -18.06 16.23 11.57
N PRO A 74 -16.92 16.53 12.23
CA PRO A 74 -16.64 17.86 12.76
C PRO A 74 -16.69 18.93 11.67
N LYS A 75 -17.39 20.05 11.94
CA LYS A 75 -17.67 21.08 10.94
C LYS A 75 -16.41 21.68 10.30
N ASP A 76 -15.36 21.87 11.07
CA ASP A 76 -14.10 22.45 10.60
C ASP A 76 -13.37 21.48 9.65
N TYR A 77 -13.37 20.16 9.97
CA TYR A 77 -12.80 19.14 9.09
C TYR A 77 -13.59 19.02 7.78
N TYR A 78 -14.93 19.00 7.90
CA TYR A 78 -15.81 18.96 6.74
C TYR A 78 -15.63 20.15 5.81
N ARG A 79 -15.50 21.37 6.36
CA ARG A 79 -15.23 22.58 5.59
C ARG A 79 -13.89 22.48 4.85
N LYS A 80 -12.82 22.12 5.57
CA LYS A 80 -11.48 22.00 4.99
C LYS A 80 -11.41 20.92 3.90
N MET A 81 -12.16 19.83 4.05
CA MET A 81 -12.31 18.79 3.03
C MET A 81 -12.92 19.37 1.74
N ILE A 82 -14.02 20.16 1.82
CA ILE A 82 -14.64 20.78 0.63
C ILE A 82 -13.70 21.82 0.03
N GLU A 83 -13.08 22.68 0.84
CA GLU A 83 -12.09 23.69 0.40
C GLU A 83 -10.98 23.05 -0.43
N SER A 84 -10.43 21.93 0.02
CA SER A 84 -9.36 21.23 -0.70
C SER A 84 -9.78 20.72 -2.08
N VAL A 85 -11.07 20.41 -2.27
CA VAL A 85 -11.62 20.01 -3.57
C VAL A 85 -11.92 21.24 -4.45
N GLU A 86 -12.38 22.32 -3.86
CA GLU A 86 -12.64 23.58 -4.59
C GLU A 86 -11.34 24.20 -5.11
N GLU A 87 -10.25 24.09 -4.33
CA GLU A 87 -8.91 24.60 -4.65
C GLU A 87 -8.17 23.78 -5.70
N GLN A 88 -8.71 22.66 -6.16
CA GLN A 88 -8.05 21.82 -7.18
C GLN A 88 -7.69 22.62 -8.44
N THR A 89 -6.46 22.47 -8.91
CA THR A 89 -5.98 23.10 -10.15
C THR A 89 -6.66 22.52 -11.40
N TYR A 90 -7.21 21.32 -11.31
CA TYR A 90 -7.98 20.66 -12.37
C TYR A 90 -9.49 20.86 -12.15
N PRO A 91 -10.23 21.51 -13.07
CA PRO A 91 -11.60 21.95 -12.81
C PRO A 91 -12.71 20.93 -13.11
N ASN A 92 -12.42 19.82 -13.83
CA ASN A 92 -13.44 18.90 -14.32
C ASN A 92 -13.76 17.78 -13.31
N TRP A 93 -14.46 18.15 -12.26
CA TRP A 93 -14.86 17.24 -11.18
C TRP A 93 -16.29 17.49 -10.70
N GLU A 94 -16.85 16.55 -9.99
CA GLU A 94 -18.01 16.70 -9.11
C GLU A 94 -17.67 16.11 -7.74
N LEU A 95 -18.09 16.77 -6.68
CA LEU A 95 -17.99 16.27 -5.30
C LEU A 95 -19.38 15.81 -4.84
N ILE A 96 -19.49 14.55 -4.44
CA ILE A 96 -20.74 13.95 -3.98
C ILE A 96 -20.57 13.56 -2.52
N ILE A 97 -21.21 14.29 -1.62
CA ILE A 97 -21.13 14.08 -0.18
C ILE A 97 -22.42 13.41 0.29
N GLY A 98 -22.30 12.21 0.87
CA GLY A 98 -23.42 11.47 1.41
C GLY A 98 -23.42 11.52 2.92
N ASP A 99 -24.30 12.31 3.50
CA ASP A 99 -24.42 12.47 4.93
C ASP A 99 -25.43 11.48 5.52
N ALA A 100 -24.91 10.49 6.28
CA ALA A 100 -25.69 9.52 7.03
C ALA A 100 -25.76 9.86 8.55
N GLY A 101 -25.24 11.02 8.97
CA GLY A 101 -25.23 11.48 10.36
C GLY A 101 -26.54 12.04 10.83
N ASP A 102 -26.53 12.64 12.01
CA ASP A 102 -27.71 13.23 12.63
C ASP A 102 -28.20 14.47 11.85
N ALA A 103 -29.50 14.70 11.83
CA ALA A 103 -30.13 15.73 10.99
C ALA A 103 -29.67 17.16 11.30
N ASP A 104 -29.27 17.42 12.55
CA ASP A 104 -28.92 18.74 13.05
C ASP A 104 -27.42 19.07 12.99
N ALA A 105 -26.60 18.24 12.30
CA ALA A 105 -25.16 18.46 12.21
C ALA A 105 -24.77 19.72 11.44
N GLY A 106 -25.69 20.30 10.63
CA GLY A 106 -25.47 21.54 9.86
C GLY A 106 -24.51 21.38 8.67
N LEU A 107 -24.21 20.14 8.26
CA LEU A 107 -23.30 19.88 7.15
C LEU A 107 -23.86 20.34 5.81
N LYS A 108 -25.19 20.30 5.65
CA LYS A 108 -25.88 20.81 4.47
C LYS A 108 -25.60 22.31 4.26
N ASP A 109 -25.79 23.11 5.33
CA ASP A 109 -25.63 24.55 5.26
C ASP A 109 -24.18 24.90 4.87
N ILE A 110 -23.20 24.19 5.45
CA ILE A 110 -21.77 24.37 5.11
C ILE A 110 -21.54 24.06 3.63
N ALA A 111 -22.07 22.96 3.09
CA ALA A 111 -21.90 22.63 1.68
C ALA A 111 -22.56 23.65 0.75
N GLU A 112 -23.72 24.23 1.15
CA GLU A 112 -24.43 25.25 0.39
C GLU A 112 -23.72 26.63 0.43
N GLU A 113 -22.92 26.94 1.46
CA GLU A 113 -22.12 28.18 1.57
C GLU A 113 -21.12 28.32 0.42
N PHE A 114 -20.56 27.19 -0.08
CA PHE A 114 -19.61 27.21 -1.21
C PHE A 114 -20.22 27.66 -2.53
N ASN A 115 -21.54 27.58 -2.68
CA ASN A 115 -22.30 28.03 -3.87
C ASN A 115 -21.73 27.48 -5.19
N ASP A 116 -21.09 26.32 -5.17
CA ASP A 116 -20.54 25.62 -6.34
C ASP A 116 -21.47 24.47 -6.76
N LYS A 117 -21.94 24.49 -8.02
CA LYS A 117 -22.84 23.48 -8.57
C LYS A 117 -22.19 22.09 -8.71
N ARG A 118 -20.87 22.01 -8.63
CA ARG A 118 -20.11 20.77 -8.64
C ARG A 118 -20.16 20.05 -7.28
N VAL A 119 -20.43 20.79 -6.19
CA VAL A 119 -20.61 20.26 -4.84
C VAL A 119 -22.06 19.82 -4.66
N ARG A 120 -22.27 18.55 -4.39
CA ARG A 120 -23.60 17.94 -4.21
C ARG A 120 -23.70 17.30 -2.84
N TYR A 121 -24.46 17.93 -1.95
CA TYR A 121 -24.87 17.34 -0.69
C TYR A 121 -26.06 16.40 -0.89
N VAL A 122 -26.00 15.20 -0.34
CA VAL A 122 -27.07 14.19 -0.36
C VAL A 122 -27.29 13.70 1.07
N LYS A 123 -28.47 14.00 1.63
CA LYS A 123 -28.86 13.39 2.90
C LYS A 123 -29.26 11.94 2.63
N LEU A 124 -28.52 11.01 3.19
CA LEU A 124 -28.87 9.58 3.15
C LEU A 124 -29.95 9.29 4.19
N GLY A 125 -30.84 8.33 3.90
CA GLY A 125 -31.92 7.96 4.82
C GLY A 125 -31.39 7.26 6.06
N ASP A 126 -31.00 6.01 5.89
CA ASP A 126 -30.40 5.21 6.95
C ASP A 126 -28.87 5.19 6.83
N ASN A 127 -28.17 5.08 7.96
CA ASN A 127 -26.75 4.81 7.97
C ASN A 127 -26.50 3.32 7.63
N LEU A 128 -26.08 3.04 6.41
CA LEU A 128 -25.79 1.70 5.90
C LEU A 128 -24.34 1.25 6.15
N GLY A 129 -23.61 1.97 7.02
CA GLY A 129 -22.16 1.81 7.18
C GLY A 129 -21.38 2.43 6.03
N ILE A 130 -20.05 2.50 6.17
CA ILE A 130 -19.22 3.19 5.18
C ILE A 130 -19.36 2.59 3.78
N SER A 131 -19.35 1.27 3.63
CA SER A 131 -19.55 0.58 2.34
C SER A 131 -20.92 0.84 1.73
N GLY A 132 -21.98 0.75 2.53
CA GLY A 132 -23.34 0.99 2.06
C GLY A 132 -23.54 2.43 1.62
N ASN A 133 -23.09 3.38 2.44
CA ASN A 133 -23.17 4.80 2.13
C ASN A 133 -22.37 5.15 0.86
N THR A 134 -21.15 4.63 0.71
CA THR A 134 -20.33 4.83 -0.51
C THR A 134 -21.00 4.24 -1.74
N ASN A 135 -21.66 3.08 -1.64
CA ASN A 135 -22.43 2.50 -2.76
C ASN A 135 -23.60 3.39 -3.20
N GLU A 136 -24.27 4.08 -2.26
CA GLU A 136 -25.34 5.03 -2.64
C GLU A 136 -24.75 6.21 -3.42
N LEU A 137 -23.57 6.73 -3.03
CA LEU A 137 -22.89 7.79 -3.77
C LEU A 137 -22.41 7.32 -5.14
N LEU A 138 -21.91 6.09 -5.24
CA LEU A 138 -21.43 5.51 -6.47
C LEU A 138 -22.53 5.42 -7.55
N LYS A 139 -23.80 5.25 -7.17
CA LYS A 139 -24.95 5.31 -8.09
C LYS A 139 -25.13 6.70 -8.70
N LEU A 140 -24.74 7.74 -8.00
CA LEU A 140 -24.92 9.15 -8.38
C LEU A 140 -23.74 9.70 -9.20
N ALA A 141 -22.58 9.04 -9.16
CA ALA A 141 -21.35 9.44 -9.84
C ALA A 141 -21.57 9.50 -11.38
N LYS A 142 -21.00 10.51 -12.04
CA LYS A 142 -21.10 10.77 -13.49
C LYS A 142 -19.76 11.04 -14.14
N GLY A 143 -18.65 10.92 -13.39
CA GLY A 143 -17.30 11.04 -13.90
C GLY A 143 -16.85 9.83 -14.69
N ASP A 144 -15.69 9.91 -15.28
CA ASP A 144 -14.99 8.78 -15.89
C ASP A 144 -14.28 7.94 -14.84
N TYR A 145 -13.82 8.60 -13.78
CA TYR A 145 -13.12 8.01 -12.63
C TYR A 145 -13.76 8.44 -11.31
N VAL A 146 -13.60 7.59 -10.32
CA VAL A 146 -13.99 7.84 -8.93
C VAL A 146 -12.74 8.03 -8.10
N ALA A 147 -12.66 9.12 -7.35
CA ALA A 147 -11.70 9.36 -6.29
C ALA A 147 -12.39 9.17 -4.93
N LEU A 148 -11.78 8.41 -4.03
CA LEU A 148 -12.28 8.24 -2.67
C LEU A 148 -11.63 9.26 -1.75
N LEU A 149 -12.44 9.97 -0.97
CA LEU A 149 -11.97 10.94 -0.01
C LEU A 149 -12.74 10.77 1.31
N ASP A 150 -12.02 10.62 2.40
CA ASP A 150 -12.61 10.56 3.73
C ASP A 150 -13.08 11.94 4.18
N HIS A 151 -14.15 11.97 4.97
CA HIS A 151 -14.86 13.20 5.34
C HIS A 151 -14.10 14.12 6.30
N ASP A 152 -13.01 13.65 6.89
CA ASP A 152 -12.15 14.34 7.85
C ASP A 152 -10.73 14.62 7.30
N ASP A 153 -10.44 14.15 6.08
CA ASP A 153 -9.18 14.31 5.37
C ASP A 153 -9.26 15.41 4.29
N PHE A 154 -8.19 15.62 3.54
CA PHE A 154 -8.17 16.57 2.43
C PHE A 154 -7.09 16.28 1.39
N LEU A 155 -7.28 16.80 0.17
CA LEU A 155 -6.40 16.61 -0.96
C LEU A 155 -5.36 17.74 -1.07
N THR A 156 -4.22 17.46 -1.73
CA THR A 156 -3.33 18.54 -2.21
C THR A 156 -3.99 19.26 -3.41
N PRO A 157 -3.65 20.52 -3.68
CA PRO A 157 -4.28 21.30 -4.78
C PRO A 157 -4.08 20.69 -6.17
N ASP A 158 -3.05 19.89 -6.37
CA ASP A 158 -2.68 19.27 -7.65
C ASP A 158 -3.17 17.81 -7.80
N ALA A 159 -3.89 17.27 -6.82
CA ALA A 159 -4.25 15.86 -6.79
C ALA A 159 -5.01 15.41 -8.04
N LEU A 160 -6.03 16.14 -8.46
CA LEU A 160 -6.80 15.79 -9.66
C LEU A 160 -6.05 16.11 -10.95
N TYR A 161 -5.20 17.14 -10.96
CA TYR A 161 -4.37 17.46 -12.11
C TYR A 161 -3.38 16.34 -12.43
N GLU A 162 -2.66 15.85 -11.44
CA GLU A 162 -1.68 14.77 -11.62
C GLU A 162 -2.36 13.48 -12.11
N ASN A 163 -3.55 13.17 -11.61
CA ASN A 163 -4.35 12.05 -12.09
C ASN A 163 -4.82 12.26 -13.54
N ALA A 164 -5.32 13.44 -13.89
CA ALA A 164 -5.80 13.75 -15.24
C ALA A 164 -4.65 13.70 -16.27
N LYS A 165 -3.50 14.23 -15.89
CA LYS A 165 -2.26 14.17 -16.67
C LYS A 165 -1.85 12.74 -16.94
N LEU A 166 -1.70 11.93 -15.88
CA LEU A 166 -1.34 10.51 -16.01
C LEU A 166 -2.31 9.77 -16.92
N ILE A 167 -3.62 9.92 -16.73
CA ILE A 167 -4.64 9.23 -17.54
C ILE A 167 -4.52 9.60 -19.02
N SER A 168 -4.20 10.85 -19.31
CA SER A 168 -4.11 11.37 -20.69
C SER A 168 -2.80 10.96 -21.38
N GLU A 169 -1.71 10.83 -20.63
CA GLU A 169 -0.38 10.52 -21.17
C GLU A 169 -0.04 9.02 -21.15
N ALA A 170 -0.78 8.21 -20.41
CA ALA A 170 -0.52 6.77 -20.28
C ALA A 170 -0.74 6.03 -21.59
N GLY A 171 0.23 5.17 -21.97
CA GLY A 171 0.13 4.31 -23.14
C GLY A 171 -0.94 3.21 -23.03
N ILE A 172 -1.25 2.79 -21.80
CA ILE A 172 -2.35 1.87 -21.46
C ILE A 172 -3.28 2.65 -20.55
N THR A 173 -4.57 2.65 -20.85
CA THR A 173 -5.58 3.35 -20.05
C THR A 173 -5.52 2.91 -18.58
N PRO A 174 -5.19 3.78 -17.64
CA PRO A 174 -5.21 3.46 -16.23
C PRO A 174 -6.62 3.04 -15.79
N ARG A 175 -6.71 1.98 -15.01
CA ARG A 175 -7.98 1.50 -14.46
C ARG A 175 -8.03 1.67 -12.93
N LEU A 176 -6.84 1.65 -12.30
CA LEU A 176 -6.63 1.99 -10.91
C LEU A 176 -5.36 2.82 -10.79
N ILE A 177 -5.44 3.92 -10.06
CA ILE A 177 -4.32 4.83 -9.78
C ILE A 177 -4.28 5.04 -8.27
N TYR A 178 -3.09 5.09 -7.71
CA TYR A 178 -2.88 5.48 -6.31
C TYR A 178 -1.68 6.41 -6.19
N SER A 179 -1.64 7.17 -5.12
CA SER A 179 -0.55 8.12 -4.86
C SER A 179 0.11 7.89 -3.50
N ASP A 180 1.21 8.59 -3.26
CA ASP A 180 1.75 8.76 -1.92
C ASP A 180 0.78 9.56 -1.05
N GLU A 181 0.96 9.45 0.26
CA GLU A 181 0.20 10.18 1.27
C GLU A 181 1.11 10.64 2.40
N ASP A 182 0.65 11.54 3.21
CA ASP A 182 1.27 11.88 4.48
C ASP A 182 0.24 11.96 5.60
N LYS A 183 0.67 12.33 6.77
CA LYS A 183 -0.21 12.65 7.89
C LYS A 183 -0.16 14.13 8.22
N CYS A 184 -1.26 14.64 8.73
CA CYS A 184 -1.30 15.97 9.31
C CYS A 184 -1.92 15.96 10.71
N ASP A 185 -1.68 17.04 11.47
CA ASP A 185 -2.35 17.23 12.77
C ASP A 185 -3.84 17.56 12.64
N GLY A 186 -4.56 17.67 13.76
CA GLY A 186 -5.99 17.96 13.77
C GLY A 186 -6.35 19.26 13.05
N GLU A 187 -5.53 20.27 13.14
CA GLU A 187 -5.68 21.56 12.47
C GLU A 187 -5.37 21.48 10.97
N GLY A 188 -4.64 20.44 10.53
CA GLY A 188 -4.18 20.26 9.15
C GLY A 188 -3.17 21.33 8.72
N GLU A 189 -2.29 21.74 9.65
CA GLU A 189 -1.26 22.75 9.43
C GLU A 189 0.14 22.15 9.41
N ARG A 190 0.37 21.08 10.17
CA ARG A 190 1.66 20.40 10.26
C ARG A 190 1.59 19.03 9.60
N PHE A 191 2.41 18.84 8.56
CA PHE A 191 2.55 17.60 7.83
C PHE A 191 3.74 16.78 8.34
N TYR A 192 3.60 15.45 8.37
CA TYR A 192 4.62 14.52 8.87
C TYR A 192 4.37 13.10 8.38
N GLU A 193 5.36 12.23 8.58
CA GLU A 193 5.27 10.81 8.21
C GLU A 193 4.86 10.58 6.74
N VAL A 194 5.54 11.25 5.79
CA VAL A 194 5.33 10.99 4.36
C VAL A 194 5.47 9.48 4.09
N TYR A 195 4.49 8.92 3.41
CA TYR A 195 4.53 7.54 2.97
C TYR A 195 4.83 7.47 1.47
N ARG A 196 6.10 7.20 1.14
CA ARG A 196 6.53 6.86 -0.21
C ARG A 196 6.16 5.43 -0.50
N LYS A 197 5.16 5.24 -1.33
CA LYS A 197 4.64 3.93 -1.69
C LYS A 197 5.48 3.32 -2.80
N PRO A 198 5.61 1.98 -2.84
CA PRO A 198 6.24 1.32 -3.98
C PRO A 198 5.33 1.36 -5.21
N ASP A 199 5.92 1.11 -6.38
CA ASP A 199 5.16 0.69 -7.56
C ASP A 199 4.31 -0.55 -7.23
N PHE A 200 3.27 -0.79 -8.04
CA PHE A 200 2.29 -1.83 -7.73
C PHE A 200 2.95 -3.20 -7.48
N ASN A 201 2.63 -3.77 -6.33
CA ASN A 201 3.17 -5.02 -5.83
C ASN A 201 2.04 -5.85 -5.21
N PHE A 202 1.59 -6.89 -5.93
CA PHE A 202 0.41 -7.65 -5.53
C PHE A 202 0.62 -8.46 -4.25
N ASP A 203 1.79 -9.10 -4.10
CA ASP A 203 2.09 -9.88 -2.90
C ASP A 203 2.29 -8.99 -1.66
N LEU A 204 2.78 -7.75 -1.84
CA LEU A 204 2.79 -6.76 -0.78
C LEU A 204 1.37 -6.30 -0.40
N LEU A 205 0.47 -6.16 -1.38
CA LEU A 205 -0.94 -5.80 -1.12
C LEU A 205 -1.67 -6.90 -0.34
N LEU A 206 -1.32 -8.17 -0.54
CA LEU A 206 -1.79 -9.28 0.29
C LEU A 206 -1.21 -9.27 1.72
N SER A 207 -0.15 -8.52 1.94
CA SER A 207 0.52 -8.41 3.24
C SER A 207 0.18 -7.11 3.98
N ASN A 208 -0.26 -6.06 3.29
CA ASN A 208 -0.55 -4.74 3.84
C ASN A 208 -1.39 -3.90 2.88
N ASN A 209 -2.34 -3.13 3.42
CA ASN A 209 -3.09 -2.13 2.65
C ASN A 209 -2.23 -0.86 2.42
N TYR A 210 -1.18 -0.97 1.60
CA TYR A 210 -0.30 0.18 1.34
C TYR A 210 -0.88 1.18 0.34
N ILE A 211 -1.86 0.80 -0.47
CA ILE A 211 -2.50 1.67 -1.47
C ILE A 211 -3.35 2.74 -0.80
N CYS A 212 -4.28 2.37 0.05
CA CYS A 212 -5.20 3.15 0.89
C CYS A 212 -5.68 4.48 0.27
N HIS A 213 -4.93 5.56 0.38
CA HIS A 213 -5.23 6.90 -0.15
C HIS A 213 -4.05 7.43 -1.01
N LEU A 214 -4.24 8.30 -1.96
CA LEU A 214 -5.47 8.55 -2.70
C LEU A 214 -5.74 7.38 -3.63
N LEU A 215 -6.94 6.83 -3.62
CA LEU A 215 -7.36 5.78 -4.53
C LEU A 215 -8.29 6.37 -5.60
N VAL A 216 -7.88 6.23 -6.87
CA VAL A 216 -8.66 6.63 -8.04
C VAL A 216 -8.89 5.43 -8.94
N VAL A 217 -10.16 5.10 -9.22
CA VAL A 217 -10.53 3.92 -10.01
C VAL A 217 -11.49 4.33 -11.12
N LYS A 218 -11.36 3.72 -12.28
CA LYS A 218 -12.31 3.92 -13.38
C LYS A 218 -13.73 3.62 -12.90
N LEU A 219 -14.67 4.53 -13.13
CA LEU A 219 -16.04 4.43 -12.60
C LEU A 219 -16.72 3.11 -12.96
N GLU A 220 -16.52 2.62 -14.19
CA GLU A 220 -17.07 1.34 -14.65
C GLU A 220 -16.58 0.17 -13.78
N ASP A 221 -15.28 0.13 -13.47
CA ASP A 221 -14.70 -0.93 -12.63
C ASP A 221 -15.19 -0.85 -11.19
N MET A 222 -15.23 0.34 -10.63
CA MET A 222 -15.73 0.57 -9.28
C MET A 222 -17.18 0.11 -9.15
N ARG A 223 -18.05 0.40 -10.14
CA ARG A 223 -19.45 -0.05 -10.18
C ARG A 223 -19.59 -1.56 -10.33
N ASN A 224 -18.75 -2.17 -11.15
CA ASN A 224 -18.77 -3.63 -11.36
C ASN A 224 -18.36 -4.41 -10.11
N VAL A 225 -17.48 -3.82 -9.29
CA VAL A 225 -16.97 -4.46 -8.07
C VAL A 225 -17.84 -4.12 -6.86
N GLY A 226 -18.17 -2.84 -6.63
CA GLY A 226 -18.98 -2.35 -5.51
C GLY A 226 -18.35 -2.61 -4.13
N PHE A 227 -18.78 -1.88 -3.13
CA PHE A 227 -18.32 -2.05 -1.74
C PHE A 227 -19.15 -3.12 -1.02
N ARG A 228 -18.52 -3.82 -0.06
CA ARG A 228 -19.15 -4.92 0.69
C ARG A 228 -19.11 -4.64 2.21
N SER A 229 -20.28 -4.41 2.81
CA SER A 229 -20.40 -4.04 4.23
C SER A 229 -19.81 -5.10 5.20
N LYS A 230 -19.67 -6.35 4.78
CA LYS A 230 -19.01 -7.38 5.61
C LYS A 230 -17.53 -7.08 5.90
N PHE A 231 -16.93 -6.12 5.18
CA PHE A 231 -15.54 -5.70 5.34
C PHE A 231 -15.43 -4.23 5.81
N ASP A 232 -16.51 -3.67 6.37
CA ASP A 232 -16.44 -2.31 6.94
C ASP A 232 -15.30 -2.19 7.95
N GLY A 233 -14.48 -1.15 7.80
CA GLY A 233 -13.21 -0.95 8.49
C GLY A 233 -11.97 -1.36 7.70
N ALA A 234 -12.15 -2.15 6.60
CA ALA A 234 -11.13 -2.46 5.60
C ALA A 234 -11.77 -2.55 4.20
N GLN A 235 -12.82 -1.78 3.97
CA GLN A 235 -13.56 -1.72 2.72
C GLN A 235 -12.71 -1.24 1.55
N ASP A 236 -11.74 -0.38 1.81
CA ASP A 236 -10.73 0.12 0.89
C ASP A 236 -9.78 -1.00 0.43
N LEU A 237 -9.29 -1.84 1.34
CA LEU A 237 -8.50 -3.03 0.99
C LEU A 237 -9.32 -4.03 0.18
N ASP A 238 -10.57 -4.30 0.60
CA ASP A 238 -11.45 -5.23 -0.10
C ASP A 238 -11.74 -4.80 -1.54
N ILE A 239 -12.13 -3.53 -1.74
CA ILE A 239 -12.43 -3.02 -3.09
C ILE A 239 -11.17 -3.00 -3.95
N THR A 240 -10.02 -2.63 -3.38
CA THR A 240 -8.73 -2.60 -4.08
C THR A 240 -8.33 -3.99 -4.53
N LEU A 241 -8.32 -5.00 -3.64
CA LEU A 241 -7.99 -6.39 -3.98
C LEU A 241 -8.90 -6.91 -5.11
N ARG A 242 -10.21 -6.75 -5.00
CA ARG A 242 -11.16 -7.23 -6.02
C ARG A 242 -11.04 -6.49 -7.34
N THR A 243 -10.65 -5.22 -7.31
CA THR A 243 -10.42 -4.44 -8.52
C THR A 243 -9.13 -4.88 -9.21
N VAL A 244 -8.01 -4.96 -8.49
CA VAL A 244 -6.71 -5.34 -9.09
C VAL A 244 -6.70 -6.77 -9.60
N MET A 245 -7.40 -7.70 -8.95
CA MET A 245 -7.52 -9.10 -9.40
C MET A 245 -8.17 -9.23 -10.79
N ARG A 246 -8.94 -8.24 -11.24
CA ARG A 246 -9.52 -8.21 -12.60
C ARG A 246 -8.46 -7.98 -13.69
N PHE A 247 -7.28 -7.48 -13.32
CA PHE A 247 -6.18 -7.14 -14.24
C PHE A 247 -5.03 -8.15 -14.20
N MET A 248 -5.25 -9.28 -13.52
CA MET A 248 -4.29 -10.38 -13.54
C MET A 248 -4.18 -11.02 -14.93
N PRO A 249 -2.99 -11.51 -15.29
CA PRO A 249 -1.80 -11.58 -14.44
C PRO A 249 -0.86 -10.37 -14.57
N GLY A 250 -1.07 -9.43 -15.49
CA GLY A 250 -0.07 -8.45 -15.88
C GLY A 250 -0.11 -7.12 -15.15
N PHE A 251 -1.25 -6.73 -14.57
CA PHE A 251 -1.45 -5.47 -13.81
C PHE A 251 -1.04 -4.18 -14.53
N LYS A 252 -0.99 -4.17 -15.85
CA LYS A 252 -0.50 -3.05 -16.67
C LYS A 252 -1.39 -1.80 -16.61
N GLU A 253 -2.60 -1.94 -16.10
CA GLU A 253 -3.60 -0.90 -15.94
C GLU A 253 -3.56 -0.24 -14.56
N ILE A 254 -2.60 -0.63 -13.70
CA ILE A 254 -2.43 -0.11 -12.35
C ILE A 254 -1.22 0.82 -12.33
N TYR A 255 -1.42 2.05 -11.85
CA TYR A 255 -0.39 3.09 -11.86
C TYR A 255 -0.20 3.70 -10.47
N HIS A 256 1.03 4.04 -10.17
CA HIS A 256 1.43 4.80 -9.00
C HIS A 256 1.85 6.22 -9.40
N ILE A 257 1.37 7.23 -8.69
CA ILE A 257 1.86 8.60 -8.78
C ILE A 257 2.75 8.83 -7.56
N PRO A 258 4.09 8.95 -7.72
CA PRO A 258 5.01 9.08 -6.59
C PRO A 258 5.05 10.52 -6.06
N LYS A 259 3.87 11.04 -5.73
CA LYS A 259 3.65 12.36 -5.14
C LYS A 259 2.66 12.25 -3.99
N VAL A 260 2.86 13.03 -2.93
CA VAL A 260 1.87 13.20 -1.88
C VAL A 260 0.69 13.98 -2.46
N LEU A 261 -0.44 13.31 -2.61
CA LEU A 261 -1.68 13.91 -3.14
C LEU A 261 -2.84 13.85 -2.12
N TYR A 262 -2.59 13.33 -0.94
CA TYR A 262 -3.58 13.10 0.10
C TYR A 262 -2.97 13.33 1.48
N HIS A 263 -3.69 14.07 2.33
CA HIS A 263 -3.33 14.35 3.71
C HIS A 263 -4.27 13.63 4.67
N TRP A 264 -3.74 12.63 5.37
CA TRP A 264 -4.48 11.88 6.38
C TRP A 264 -4.43 12.61 7.73
N ARG A 265 -5.59 13.11 8.16
CA ARG A 265 -5.70 13.85 9.42
C ARG A 265 -5.65 12.91 10.62
N CYS A 266 -4.78 13.24 11.57
CA CYS A 266 -4.63 12.50 12.81
C CYS A 266 -5.26 13.28 13.97
N HIS A 267 -6.32 12.73 14.53
CA HIS A 267 -6.98 13.23 15.74
C HIS A 267 -7.24 12.07 16.72
N ASP A 268 -7.66 12.37 17.96
CA ASP A 268 -7.75 11.36 19.04
C ASP A 268 -8.64 10.16 18.71
N ASP A 269 -9.66 10.34 17.86
CA ASP A 269 -10.59 9.30 17.42
C ASP A 269 -10.18 8.62 16.09
N SER A 270 -9.11 9.09 15.45
CA SER A 270 -8.62 8.49 14.19
C SER A 270 -7.98 7.12 14.41
N THR A 271 -8.05 6.25 13.40
CA THR A 271 -7.39 4.93 13.41
C THR A 271 -5.88 5.06 13.59
N ALA A 272 -5.29 6.13 13.07
CA ALA A 272 -3.87 6.42 13.16
C ALA A 272 -3.41 6.70 14.60
N ALA A 273 -4.24 7.39 15.40
CA ALA A 273 -3.90 7.74 16.78
C ALA A 273 -4.09 6.58 17.75
N ASN A 274 -5.09 5.71 17.55
CA ASN A 274 -5.40 4.60 18.44
C ASN A 274 -5.72 3.29 17.69
N PRO A 275 -4.71 2.55 17.20
CA PRO A 275 -4.90 1.30 16.47
C PRO A 275 -5.68 0.22 17.24
N GLU A 276 -5.58 0.19 18.58
CA GLU A 276 -6.29 -0.82 19.38
C GLU A 276 -7.81 -0.58 19.48
N SER A 277 -8.28 0.66 19.28
CA SER A 277 -9.71 1.01 19.36
C SER A 277 -10.53 0.42 18.21
N LYS A 278 -9.89 0.17 17.07
CA LYS A 278 -10.52 -0.35 15.85
C LYS A 278 -10.01 -1.75 15.47
N ARG A 279 -9.86 -2.63 16.47
CA ARG A 279 -9.40 -4.01 16.21
C ARG A 279 -10.26 -4.73 15.17
N TYR A 280 -11.55 -4.41 15.07
CA TYR A 280 -12.44 -4.96 14.07
C TYR A 280 -11.97 -4.67 12.63
N ALA A 281 -11.32 -3.52 12.38
CA ALA A 281 -10.82 -3.15 11.06
C ALA A 281 -9.67 -4.09 10.62
N TYR A 282 -8.81 -4.49 11.54
CA TYR A 282 -7.74 -5.44 11.25
C TYR A 282 -8.25 -6.87 11.00
N GLU A 283 -9.29 -7.29 11.72
CA GLU A 283 -9.98 -8.56 11.45
C GLU A 283 -10.70 -8.51 10.10
N ALA A 284 -11.34 -7.39 9.75
CA ALA A 284 -11.95 -7.17 8.44
C ALA A 284 -10.89 -7.23 7.31
N GLY A 285 -9.72 -6.61 7.51
CA GLY A 285 -8.60 -6.68 6.56
C GLY A 285 -8.09 -8.11 6.36
N LYS A 286 -7.91 -8.86 7.44
CA LYS A 286 -7.56 -10.28 7.35
C LYS A 286 -8.62 -11.06 6.56
N ALA A 287 -9.89 -10.86 6.85
CA ALA A 287 -11.00 -11.52 6.16
C ALA A 287 -11.08 -11.12 4.68
N ALA A 288 -10.75 -9.87 4.32
CA ALA A 288 -10.69 -9.42 2.92
C ALA A 288 -9.59 -10.16 2.15
N ILE A 289 -8.40 -10.34 2.76
CA ILE A 289 -7.31 -11.11 2.16
C ILE A 289 -7.68 -12.60 2.05
N GLU A 290 -8.30 -13.19 3.07
CA GLU A 290 -8.80 -14.58 3.01
C GLU A 290 -9.79 -14.79 1.86
N ASP A 291 -10.73 -13.84 1.67
CA ASP A 291 -11.70 -13.86 0.57
C ASP A 291 -11.02 -13.73 -0.80
N ALA A 292 -10.02 -12.86 -0.93
CA ALA A 292 -9.24 -12.68 -2.15
C ALA A 292 -8.45 -13.95 -2.51
N VAL A 293 -7.69 -14.49 -1.58
CA VAL A 293 -6.89 -15.73 -1.72
C VAL A 293 -7.80 -16.91 -2.12
N LYS A 294 -8.94 -17.05 -1.45
CA LYS A 294 -9.94 -18.06 -1.78
C LYS A 294 -10.53 -17.87 -3.20
N SER A 295 -10.80 -16.62 -3.58
CA SER A 295 -11.35 -16.29 -4.91
C SER A 295 -10.37 -16.61 -6.05
N LEU A 296 -9.06 -16.57 -5.76
CA LEU A 296 -7.99 -16.99 -6.66
C LEU A 296 -7.81 -18.52 -6.71
N GLY A 297 -8.55 -19.28 -5.90
CA GLY A 297 -8.41 -20.73 -5.78
C GLY A 297 -7.15 -21.16 -5.03
N TRP A 298 -6.48 -20.26 -4.31
CA TRP A 298 -5.25 -20.55 -3.59
C TRP A 298 -5.54 -21.16 -2.22
N ASN A 299 -4.96 -22.33 -1.97
CA ASN A 299 -5.01 -22.96 -0.65
C ASN A 299 -3.96 -22.32 0.25
N ALA A 300 -4.37 -21.41 1.12
CA ALA A 300 -3.45 -20.71 2.02
C ALA A 300 -4.11 -20.38 3.35
N LYS A 301 -3.28 -20.17 4.37
CA LYS A 301 -3.67 -19.65 5.67
C LYS A 301 -3.25 -18.18 5.77
N VAL A 302 -4.21 -17.31 6.07
CA VAL A 302 -3.93 -15.90 6.36
C VAL A 302 -3.85 -15.70 7.87
N SER A 303 -2.84 -15.00 8.33
CA SER A 303 -2.60 -14.72 9.76
C SER A 303 -2.19 -13.26 9.95
N HIS A 304 -2.46 -12.70 11.14
CA HIS A 304 -1.85 -11.43 11.49
C HIS A 304 -0.34 -11.60 11.67
N SER A 305 0.42 -10.63 11.22
CA SER A 305 1.84 -10.53 11.54
C SER A 305 2.05 -10.04 12.98
N MET A 306 3.29 -9.77 13.35
CA MET A 306 3.65 -9.16 14.64
C MET A 306 3.02 -7.78 14.83
N HIS A 307 2.82 -7.03 13.75
CA HIS A 307 2.23 -5.69 13.75
C HIS A 307 0.78 -5.72 13.28
N LEU A 308 -0.09 -4.93 13.91
CA LEU A 308 -1.49 -4.79 13.51
C LEU A 308 -1.59 -4.10 12.13
N GLY A 309 -2.49 -4.60 11.29
CA GLY A 309 -2.65 -4.11 9.90
C GLY A 309 -1.69 -4.75 8.91
N PHE A 310 -0.83 -5.68 9.36
CA PHE A 310 0.06 -6.47 8.53
C PHE A 310 -0.28 -7.95 8.63
N TYR A 311 -0.19 -8.66 7.50
CA TYR A 311 -0.66 -10.03 7.36
C TYR A 311 0.40 -10.93 6.74
N THR A 312 0.27 -12.23 7.00
CA THR A 312 1.06 -13.27 6.33
C THR A 312 0.13 -14.21 5.60
N VAL A 313 0.52 -14.61 4.39
CA VAL A 313 -0.18 -15.62 3.58
C VAL A 313 0.74 -16.83 3.44
N ASP A 314 0.38 -17.94 4.07
CA ASP A 314 1.14 -19.18 4.06
C ASP A 314 0.46 -20.20 3.18
N TYR A 315 1.05 -20.52 2.02
CA TYR A 315 0.52 -21.43 1.02
C TYR A 315 0.68 -22.89 1.43
N ILE A 316 -0.34 -23.72 1.18
CA ILE A 316 -0.42 -25.12 1.64
C ILE A 316 -0.62 -26.06 0.44
N PRO A 317 0.26 -27.06 0.17
CA PRO A 317 1.38 -27.49 1.03
C PRO A 317 2.61 -26.59 0.98
N ASP A 318 2.82 -25.84 -0.10
CA ASP A 318 3.93 -24.91 -0.30
C ASP A 318 3.61 -23.89 -1.38
N THR A 319 4.46 -22.85 -1.50
CA THR A 319 4.24 -21.76 -2.44
C THR A 319 4.23 -22.21 -3.90
N PHE A 320 5.15 -23.05 -4.34
CA PHE A 320 5.23 -23.45 -5.75
C PHE A 320 4.05 -24.32 -6.20
N THR A 321 3.50 -25.12 -5.29
CA THR A 321 2.31 -25.94 -5.57
C THR A 321 1.07 -25.09 -5.76
N VAL A 322 0.93 -23.98 -5.00
CA VAL A 322 -0.28 -23.14 -5.02
C VAL A 322 -0.15 -21.99 -6.01
N ARG A 323 1.02 -21.38 -6.11
CA ARG A 323 1.33 -20.21 -6.91
C ARG A 323 2.08 -20.62 -8.18
N GLU A 324 1.33 -20.98 -9.21
CA GLU A 324 1.90 -21.37 -10.51
C GLU A 324 2.67 -20.23 -11.20
N ASP A 325 2.36 -18.97 -10.85
CA ASP A 325 2.99 -17.75 -11.36
C ASP A 325 4.36 -17.45 -10.74
N ILE A 326 4.76 -18.11 -9.63
CA ILE A 326 6.06 -17.88 -8.99
C ILE A 326 7.11 -18.81 -9.56
N GLY A 327 8.18 -18.25 -10.12
CA GLY A 327 9.34 -19.02 -10.64
C GLY A 327 10.49 -19.14 -9.66
N ILE A 328 10.69 -18.10 -8.84
CA ILE A 328 11.76 -18.06 -7.83
C ILE A 328 11.22 -17.53 -6.52
N ILE A 329 11.67 -18.13 -5.42
CA ILE A 329 11.51 -17.62 -4.05
C ILE A 329 12.90 -17.26 -3.54
N GLY A 330 13.03 -16.07 -2.98
CA GLY A 330 14.25 -15.62 -2.31
C GLY A 330 13.97 -15.10 -0.91
N GLY A 331 15.04 -14.93 -0.15
CA GLY A 331 14.96 -14.44 1.23
C GLY A 331 16.16 -13.58 1.59
N LYS A 332 16.47 -13.50 2.88
CA LYS A 332 17.53 -12.67 3.43
C LYS A 332 18.88 -13.37 3.33
N VAL A 333 19.89 -12.67 2.86
CA VAL A 333 21.29 -13.10 2.98
C VAL A 333 21.89 -12.39 4.20
N LEU A 334 22.33 -13.18 5.18
CA LEU A 334 22.80 -12.70 6.47
C LEU A 334 24.30 -12.94 6.64
N ASN A 335 25.00 -12.00 7.26
CA ASN A 335 26.36 -12.22 7.73
C ASN A 335 26.38 -12.92 9.11
N ASP A 336 27.58 -13.16 9.66
CA ASP A 336 27.76 -13.81 10.96
C ASP A 336 27.09 -13.06 12.12
N LYS A 337 26.93 -11.73 12.01
CA LYS A 337 26.26 -10.86 13.01
C LYS A 337 24.74 -10.78 12.81
N ARG A 338 24.17 -11.59 11.90
CA ARG A 338 22.75 -11.57 11.50
C ARG A 338 22.30 -10.21 10.94
N VAL A 339 23.18 -9.51 10.26
CA VAL A 339 22.88 -8.30 9.49
C VAL A 339 22.57 -8.73 8.05
N ILE A 340 21.53 -8.14 7.46
CA ILE A 340 21.16 -8.35 6.06
C ILE A 340 22.19 -7.70 5.16
N ILE A 341 22.80 -8.48 4.29
CA ILE A 341 23.82 -8.05 3.32
C ILE A 341 23.42 -8.38 1.87
N GLY A 342 22.24 -8.90 1.66
CA GLY A 342 21.67 -9.27 0.36
C GLY A 342 20.27 -9.82 0.51
N GLY A 343 19.66 -10.21 -0.60
CA GLY A 343 18.31 -10.78 -0.64
C GLY A 343 17.47 -10.15 -1.74
N ILE A 344 16.47 -9.35 -1.41
CA ILE A 344 15.71 -8.57 -2.38
C ILE A 344 16.52 -7.34 -2.81
N MET A 345 16.52 -7.04 -4.11
CA MET A 345 17.29 -5.96 -4.70
C MET A 345 16.39 -5.08 -5.59
N ASP A 346 16.73 -3.80 -5.67
CA ASP A 346 16.10 -2.83 -6.58
C ASP A 346 16.60 -2.97 -8.04
N LYS A 347 16.16 -2.07 -8.91
CA LYS A 347 16.55 -2.03 -10.35
C LYS A 347 18.02 -1.72 -10.56
N GLU A 348 18.65 -1.03 -9.62
CA GLU A 348 20.08 -0.69 -9.59
C GLU A 348 20.93 -1.80 -8.93
N LEU A 349 20.30 -2.91 -8.53
CA LEU A 349 20.91 -4.05 -7.85
C LEU A 349 21.40 -3.76 -6.42
N ASN A 350 20.88 -2.74 -5.77
CA ASN A 350 21.16 -2.48 -4.38
C ASN A 350 20.26 -3.36 -3.49
N PRO A 351 20.80 -4.04 -2.47
CA PRO A 351 19.98 -4.77 -1.52
C PRO A 351 19.12 -3.79 -0.70
N ILE A 352 17.79 -3.87 -0.85
CA ILE A 352 16.84 -2.91 -0.30
C ILE A 352 16.89 -2.85 1.23
N PHE A 353 17.18 -3.98 1.90
CA PHE A 353 17.19 -4.08 3.36
C PHE A 353 18.59 -4.20 3.95
N ALA A 354 19.64 -3.87 3.19
CA ALA A 354 21.02 -3.96 3.67
C ALA A 354 21.24 -3.12 4.94
N GLY A 355 21.99 -3.67 5.89
CA GLY A 355 22.29 -3.03 7.17
C GLY A 355 21.28 -3.31 8.29
N LEU A 356 20.06 -3.72 7.98
CA LEU A 356 19.09 -4.13 8.99
C LEU A 356 19.52 -5.47 9.63
N LYS A 357 19.22 -5.66 10.91
CA LYS A 357 19.25 -7.00 11.52
C LYS A 357 18.05 -7.81 11.01
N ASP A 358 18.17 -9.11 10.99
CA ASP A 358 17.15 -10.00 10.43
C ASP A 358 15.78 -9.95 11.14
N ASN A 359 15.74 -9.46 12.37
CA ASN A 359 14.53 -9.22 13.15
C ASN A 359 13.99 -7.78 13.10
N GLN A 360 14.66 -6.88 12.37
CA GLN A 360 14.16 -5.52 12.15
C GLN A 360 13.19 -5.47 10.98
N SER A 361 12.17 -4.62 11.11
CA SER A 361 11.06 -4.55 10.15
C SER A 361 11.32 -3.60 8.97
N GLY A 362 12.30 -2.70 9.10
CA GLY A 362 12.62 -1.70 8.08
C GLY A 362 11.51 -0.67 7.85
N TYR A 363 11.66 0.12 6.80
CA TYR A 363 10.70 1.16 6.45
C TYR A 363 9.30 0.55 6.21
N ARG A 364 8.30 1.07 6.94
CA ARG A 364 6.91 0.60 6.88
C ARG A 364 6.75 -0.93 7.01
N ASN A 365 7.63 -1.56 7.80
CA ASN A 365 7.67 -3.01 8.07
C ASN A 365 7.94 -3.89 6.84
N THR A 366 8.33 -3.35 5.70
CA THR A 366 8.46 -4.08 4.42
C THR A 366 9.50 -5.18 4.45
N ALA A 367 10.53 -5.10 5.31
CA ALA A 367 11.54 -6.16 5.45
C ALA A 367 10.97 -7.47 6.03
N THR A 368 9.79 -7.43 6.63
CA THR A 368 9.10 -8.59 7.24
C THR A 368 7.88 -9.07 6.45
N LEU A 369 7.64 -8.51 5.25
CA LEU A 369 6.46 -8.80 4.43
C LEU A 369 6.84 -9.56 3.16
N LYS A 370 5.99 -10.53 2.77
CA LYS A 370 6.08 -11.14 1.45
C LYS A 370 5.75 -10.09 0.38
N GLN A 371 6.54 -10.06 -0.69
CA GLN A 371 6.37 -9.09 -1.76
C GLN A 371 6.96 -9.58 -3.07
N ASP A 372 6.43 -9.12 -4.20
CA ASP A 372 7.06 -9.31 -5.50
C ASP A 372 8.43 -8.62 -5.50
N ALA A 373 9.43 -9.24 -6.09
CA ALA A 373 10.80 -8.73 -6.15
C ALA A 373 11.18 -8.36 -7.59
N GLU A 374 11.97 -7.29 -7.76
CA GLU A 374 12.60 -6.99 -9.05
C GLU A 374 13.77 -7.94 -9.31
N TYR A 375 14.64 -8.10 -8.32
CA TYR A 375 15.73 -9.07 -8.34
C TYR A 375 15.87 -9.76 -6.98
N LEU A 376 16.34 -10.99 -7.00
CA LEU A 376 16.65 -11.79 -5.83
C LEU A 376 18.09 -12.26 -5.87
N ASP A 377 18.74 -12.25 -4.72
CA ASP A 377 20.12 -12.68 -4.56
C ASP A 377 20.24 -14.21 -4.65
N ILE A 378 21.05 -14.70 -5.55
CA ILE A 378 21.24 -16.12 -5.79
C ILE A 378 21.70 -16.89 -4.54
N ARG A 379 22.34 -16.22 -3.58
CA ARG A 379 22.81 -16.83 -2.33
C ARG A 379 21.67 -17.30 -1.43
N CYS A 380 20.47 -16.73 -1.59
CA CYS A 380 19.26 -17.16 -0.89
C CYS A 380 18.11 -17.30 -1.89
N MET A 381 18.22 -18.28 -2.79
CA MET A 381 17.30 -18.49 -3.90
C MET A 381 16.83 -19.94 -3.97
N LYS A 382 15.54 -20.13 -4.19
CA LYS A 382 14.93 -21.41 -4.51
C LYS A 382 14.19 -21.29 -5.83
N VAL A 383 14.53 -22.11 -6.80
CA VAL A 383 13.95 -22.13 -8.14
C VAL A 383 12.87 -23.20 -8.20
N ARG A 384 11.76 -22.89 -8.88
CA ARG A 384 10.70 -23.85 -9.17
C ARG A 384 11.28 -25.14 -9.78
N PRO A 385 10.86 -26.33 -9.34
CA PRO A 385 11.47 -27.58 -9.80
C PRO A 385 11.57 -27.74 -11.32
N GLU A 386 10.53 -27.31 -12.05
CA GLU A 386 10.45 -27.41 -13.50
C GLU A 386 11.40 -26.43 -14.23
N LEU A 387 11.93 -25.46 -13.51
CA LEU A 387 12.81 -24.40 -14.05
C LEU A 387 14.29 -24.59 -13.69
N LYS A 388 14.66 -25.70 -13.02
CA LYS A 388 16.06 -25.97 -12.65
C LYS A 388 16.98 -26.11 -13.87
N SER A 389 16.51 -26.74 -14.93
CA SER A 389 17.28 -26.83 -16.19
C SER A 389 17.46 -25.46 -16.86
N VAL A 390 16.44 -24.58 -16.75
CA VAL A 390 16.54 -23.20 -17.23
C VAL A 390 17.57 -22.40 -16.42
N PHE A 391 17.63 -22.63 -15.10
CA PHE A 391 18.65 -22.04 -14.24
C PHE A 391 20.06 -22.45 -14.69
N GLU A 392 20.29 -23.75 -14.90
CA GLU A 392 21.59 -24.29 -15.32
C GLU A 392 22.01 -23.78 -16.69
N GLU A 393 21.07 -23.75 -17.65
CA GLU A 393 21.30 -23.20 -19.00
C GLU A 393 21.66 -21.73 -18.95
N ALA A 394 20.92 -20.92 -18.18
CA ALA A 394 21.09 -19.48 -18.13
C ALA A 394 22.35 -19.05 -17.37
N THR A 395 22.71 -19.76 -16.32
CA THR A 395 23.80 -19.38 -15.41
C THR A 395 25.11 -20.12 -15.67
N GLY A 396 25.05 -21.29 -16.31
CA GLY A 396 26.16 -22.22 -16.45
C GLY A 396 26.55 -22.94 -15.15
N LEU A 397 25.72 -22.81 -14.11
CA LEU A 397 25.93 -23.43 -12.80
C LEU A 397 25.02 -24.64 -12.62
N GLU A 398 25.55 -25.75 -12.06
CA GLU A 398 24.73 -26.88 -11.66
C GLU A 398 23.82 -26.49 -10.49
N TYR A 399 22.49 -26.75 -10.59
CA TYR A 399 21.54 -26.45 -9.53
C TYR A 399 21.61 -27.50 -8.41
N ILE A 400 22.33 -27.17 -7.36
CA ILE A 400 22.45 -28.00 -6.17
C ILE A 400 21.65 -27.38 -5.04
N GLU A 401 20.76 -28.16 -4.43
CA GLU A 401 20.01 -27.71 -3.26
C GLU A 401 20.75 -28.07 -1.97
N ASN A 402 20.79 -27.13 -1.06
CA ASN A 402 21.19 -27.41 0.30
C ASN A 402 20.11 -28.30 0.97
N PRO A 403 20.43 -29.49 1.46
CA PRO A 403 19.44 -30.43 1.98
C PRO A 403 18.70 -29.93 3.23
N ASP A 404 19.31 -29.02 3.99
CA ASP A 404 18.72 -28.50 5.23
C ASP A 404 17.75 -27.33 4.96
N THR A 405 18.02 -26.52 3.95
CA THR A 405 17.27 -25.29 3.67
C THR A 405 16.41 -25.37 2.41
N GLY A 406 16.75 -26.26 1.48
CA GLY A 406 16.11 -26.37 0.17
C GLY A 406 16.45 -25.21 -0.79
N PHE A 407 17.39 -24.32 -0.40
CA PHE A 407 17.86 -23.23 -1.24
C PHE A 407 19.06 -23.67 -2.08
N PHE A 408 19.30 -22.93 -3.19
CA PHE A 408 20.48 -23.13 -4.01
C PHE A 408 21.75 -23.01 -3.18
N GLU A 409 22.63 -23.99 -3.27
CA GLU A 409 23.91 -24.00 -2.57
C GLU A 409 25.01 -23.39 -3.43
N VAL A 410 25.43 -22.18 -3.10
CA VAL A 410 26.56 -21.52 -3.75
C VAL A 410 27.88 -22.12 -3.24
N LYS A 411 28.53 -22.96 -4.04
CA LYS A 411 29.87 -23.45 -3.76
C LYS A 411 30.91 -22.41 -4.20
N LEU A 412 31.13 -21.38 -3.38
CA LEU A 412 32.01 -20.24 -3.66
C LEU A 412 33.44 -20.64 -4.03
N GLN A 413 33.92 -21.79 -3.58
CA GLN A 413 35.29 -22.26 -3.87
C GLN A 413 35.55 -22.71 -5.32
N LYS A 414 34.52 -22.82 -6.14
CA LYS A 414 34.61 -23.30 -7.51
C LYS A 414 34.47 -22.22 -8.60
N TYR A 415 33.99 -21.04 -8.25
CA TYR A 415 33.60 -20.04 -9.25
C TYR A 415 34.15 -18.66 -8.86
N ASP A 416 35.05 -18.17 -9.65
CA ASP A 416 35.40 -16.74 -9.73
C ASP A 416 34.25 -16.01 -10.48
N THR A 417 33.05 -16.08 -9.89
CA THR A 417 31.80 -15.70 -10.54
C THR A 417 31.23 -14.50 -9.82
N ASP A 418 30.94 -13.47 -10.58
CA ASP A 418 30.14 -12.32 -10.13
C ASP A 418 28.71 -12.79 -9.80
N LEU A 419 28.43 -13.03 -8.53
CA LEU A 419 27.13 -13.55 -8.06
C LEU A 419 25.98 -12.58 -8.35
N MET A 420 26.26 -11.27 -8.36
CA MET A 420 25.27 -10.26 -8.71
C MET A 420 24.82 -10.39 -10.16
N LYS A 421 25.79 -10.53 -11.07
CA LYS A 421 25.52 -10.76 -12.50
C LYS A 421 24.74 -12.05 -12.73
N VAL A 422 25.08 -13.11 -12.01
CA VAL A 422 24.35 -14.39 -12.13
C VAL A 422 22.92 -14.25 -11.61
N SER A 423 22.73 -13.57 -10.48
CA SER A 423 21.40 -13.25 -9.95
C SER A 423 20.52 -12.53 -10.97
N THR A 424 21.07 -11.50 -11.64
CA THR A 424 20.36 -10.74 -12.68
C THR A 424 19.97 -11.62 -13.86
N ILE A 425 20.92 -12.41 -14.39
CA ILE A 425 20.69 -13.26 -15.56
C ILE A 425 19.51 -14.24 -15.30
N ILE A 426 19.51 -14.92 -14.16
CA ILE A 426 18.44 -15.86 -13.88
C ILE A 426 17.11 -15.19 -13.59
N CYS A 427 17.10 -14.09 -12.85
CA CYS A 427 15.89 -13.34 -12.57
C CYS A 427 15.24 -12.83 -13.86
N ASP A 428 16.02 -12.23 -14.77
CA ASP A 428 15.51 -11.74 -16.05
C ASP A 428 15.01 -12.89 -16.94
N ARG A 429 15.73 -14.00 -16.98
CA ARG A 429 15.30 -15.19 -17.73
C ARG A 429 13.94 -15.69 -17.28
N ILE A 430 13.74 -15.80 -15.97
CA ILE A 430 12.50 -16.26 -15.35
C ILE A 430 11.34 -15.26 -15.59
N LYS A 431 11.59 -13.96 -15.43
CA LYS A 431 10.61 -12.90 -15.74
C LYS A 431 10.20 -12.92 -17.22
N THR A 432 11.16 -13.12 -18.13
CA THR A 432 10.88 -13.21 -19.59
C THR A 432 9.99 -14.41 -19.94
N MET A 433 10.01 -15.46 -19.13
CA MET A 433 9.11 -16.61 -19.28
C MET A 433 7.72 -16.37 -18.70
N GLY A 434 7.46 -15.20 -18.12
CA GLY A 434 6.17 -14.79 -17.53
C GLY A 434 6.01 -15.13 -16.06
N TYR A 435 7.05 -15.62 -15.38
CA TYR A 435 7.02 -15.88 -13.95
C TYR A 435 7.37 -14.64 -13.13
N LYS A 436 6.93 -14.63 -11.88
CA LYS A 436 7.28 -13.66 -10.86
C LYS A 436 8.37 -14.17 -9.93
N LEU A 437 9.00 -13.23 -9.25
CA LEU A 437 9.97 -13.46 -8.18
C LEU A 437 9.33 -13.07 -6.84
N LEU A 438 9.35 -13.96 -5.85
CA LEU A 438 8.75 -13.71 -4.55
C LEU A 438 9.83 -13.60 -3.47
N TYR A 439 9.87 -12.47 -2.78
CA TYR A 439 10.62 -12.35 -1.53
C TYR A 439 9.79 -12.91 -0.37
N ASP A 440 10.32 -13.89 0.34
CA ASP A 440 9.76 -14.39 1.59
C ASP A 440 10.71 -14.09 2.77
N PRO A 441 10.31 -13.18 3.68
CA PRO A 441 11.14 -12.76 4.80
C PRO A 441 11.46 -13.87 5.81
N ASN A 442 10.71 -14.99 5.77
CA ASN A 442 10.96 -16.16 6.62
C ASN A 442 12.10 -17.02 6.09
N CYS A 443 12.50 -16.80 4.84
CA CYS A 443 13.64 -17.48 4.22
C CYS A 443 14.94 -16.72 4.52
N SER A 444 15.98 -17.41 4.95
CA SER A 444 17.29 -16.79 5.14
C SER A 444 18.43 -17.78 5.01
N VAL A 445 19.56 -17.30 4.52
CA VAL A 445 20.82 -18.04 4.44
C VAL A 445 21.92 -17.21 5.10
N LYS A 446 22.76 -17.87 5.93
CA LYS A 446 23.96 -17.25 6.48
C LYS A 446 25.15 -17.53 5.59
N VAL A 447 25.88 -16.48 5.25
CA VAL A 447 27.15 -16.57 4.53
C VAL A 447 28.28 -16.11 5.44
N LYS A 448 29.41 -16.78 5.35
CA LYS A 448 30.65 -16.33 6.02
C LYS A 448 31.26 -15.25 5.15
N GLU A 449 31.57 -14.11 5.75
CA GLU A 449 32.38 -13.05 5.13
C GLU A 449 33.84 -13.46 5.05
#